data_df4136fadf46b6bdfb67fd9956054fef
#
_entry.id   df4136fadf46b6bdfb67fd9956054fef
#
_cell.length_a   1.000
_cell.length_b   1.000
_cell.length_c   1.000
_cell.angle_alpha   90.00
_cell.angle_beta   90.00
_cell.angle_gamma   90.00
#
_symmetry.space_group_name_H-M   'P 1'
#
loop_
_entity.id
_entity.type
_entity.pdbx_description
1 polymer ?
#
loop_
_entity_poly.entity_id
_entity_poly.type
_entity_poly.pdbx_seq_one_letter_code
_entity_poly.pdbx_strand_id
1 'polypeptide(L)'
;MRAFLGIGLPAGVREAIAAATAQVRSLHAPVAWTAPKNLHITLDFLGEISPERVALVERSMRDVASGIDPFSLTADGGGAFPGTRNPRVLWVGFLEPLELVRQLQQNMGNALSGAGFPPEDRPFHPHITVGRTRGALPPAWGERFLQALSGKGFGVVPVSSFTLYESRLGPGGAAYTPLCDFRLEGSGERETREENEP
;
A
#
# COMPACT_ATOMS: atom_id res chain seq x y z
N MET A 1 14.10 -13.38 -4.29
CA MET A 1 12.73 -13.32 -3.69
C MET A 1 11.99 -12.13 -4.24
N ARG A 2 10.69 -12.21 -4.36
CA ARG A 2 9.87 -11.06 -4.79
C ARG A 2 9.53 -10.18 -3.60
N ALA A 3 9.80 -8.87 -3.68
CA ALA A 3 9.63 -7.97 -2.55
C ALA A 3 8.93 -6.65 -2.92
N PHE A 4 8.35 -6.00 -1.91
CA PHE A 4 7.73 -4.68 -2.02
C PHE A 4 7.75 -3.95 -0.67
N LEU A 5 7.65 -2.62 -0.72
CA LEU A 5 7.47 -1.75 0.45
C LEU A 5 5.99 -1.36 0.56
N GLY A 6 5.45 -1.40 1.77
CA GLY A 6 4.04 -1.08 1.98
C GLY A 6 3.70 -0.73 3.43
N ILE A 7 2.49 -0.18 3.62
CA ILE A 7 1.92 0.16 4.91
C ILE A 7 0.80 -0.83 5.22
N GLY A 8 0.89 -1.48 6.38
CA GLY A 8 -0.18 -2.35 6.89
C GLY A 8 -1.39 -1.55 7.35
N LEU A 9 -2.56 -2.19 7.38
CA LEU A 9 -3.80 -1.54 7.80
C LEU A 9 -4.25 -2.03 9.18
N PRO A 10 -4.88 -1.15 10.01
CA PRO A 10 -5.57 -1.56 11.22
C PRO A 10 -6.66 -2.60 10.96
N ALA A 11 -6.93 -3.48 11.93
CA ALA A 11 -7.95 -4.52 11.80
C ALA A 11 -9.33 -3.95 11.45
N GLY A 12 -9.76 -2.88 12.14
CA GLY A 12 -11.05 -2.23 11.90
C GLY A 12 -11.20 -1.69 10.46
N VAL A 13 -10.13 -1.12 9.87
CA VAL A 13 -10.14 -0.66 8.47
C VAL A 13 -10.29 -1.85 7.51
N ARG A 14 -9.55 -2.95 7.75
CA ARG A 14 -9.66 -4.17 6.93
C ARG A 14 -11.05 -4.78 7.00
N GLU A 15 -11.67 -4.81 8.18
CA GLU A 15 -13.02 -5.32 8.41
C GLU A 15 -14.08 -4.45 7.75
N ALA A 16 -13.97 -3.12 7.86
CA ALA A 16 -14.87 -2.17 7.22
C ALA A 16 -14.83 -2.32 5.68
N ILE A 17 -13.64 -2.44 5.08
CA ILE A 17 -13.49 -2.68 3.64
C ILE A 17 -14.08 -4.04 3.24
N ALA A 18 -13.83 -5.09 4.03
CA ALA A 18 -14.37 -6.42 3.76
C ALA A 18 -15.90 -6.44 3.80
N ALA A 19 -16.51 -5.77 4.79
CA ALA A 19 -17.95 -5.63 4.91
C ALA A 19 -18.56 -4.84 3.75
N ALA A 20 -17.96 -3.71 3.36
CA ALA A 20 -18.43 -2.89 2.25
C ALA A 20 -18.37 -3.62 0.90
N THR A 21 -17.36 -4.46 0.69
CA THR A 21 -17.21 -5.23 -0.56
C THR A 21 -18.01 -6.53 -0.59
N ALA A 22 -18.55 -6.99 0.53
CA ALA A 22 -19.23 -8.29 0.65
C ALA A 22 -20.39 -8.46 -0.36
N GLN A 23 -21.23 -7.43 -0.52
CA GLN A 23 -22.36 -7.47 -1.45
C GLN A 23 -21.90 -7.61 -2.90
N VAL A 24 -20.82 -6.92 -3.29
CA VAL A 24 -20.29 -7.01 -4.68
C VAL A 24 -19.60 -8.35 -4.91
N ARG A 25 -18.98 -8.92 -3.89
CA ARG A 25 -18.38 -10.27 -3.96
C ARG A 25 -19.41 -11.34 -4.22
N SER A 26 -20.64 -11.21 -3.67
CA SER A 26 -21.73 -12.16 -3.89
C SER A 26 -22.25 -12.21 -5.33
N LEU A 27 -21.92 -11.24 -6.18
CA LEU A 27 -22.28 -11.21 -7.58
C LEU A 27 -21.48 -12.17 -8.49
N HIS A 28 -20.57 -12.98 -7.91
CA HIS A 28 -19.81 -14.06 -8.58
C HIS A 28 -19.09 -13.62 -9.87
N ALA A 29 -18.59 -12.39 -9.92
CA ALA A 29 -17.78 -11.92 -11.03
C ALA A 29 -16.35 -12.51 -11.00
N PRO A 30 -15.65 -12.61 -12.16
CA PRO A 30 -14.30 -13.14 -12.24
C PRO A 30 -13.28 -12.16 -11.63
N VAL A 31 -13.35 -11.95 -10.32
CA VAL A 31 -12.47 -11.09 -9.54
C VAL A 31 -11.69 -11.93 -8.54
N ALA A 32 -10.36 -11.82 -8.60
CA ALA A 32 -9.49 -12.30 -7.55
C ALA A 32 -9.47 -11.27 -6.41
N TRP A 33 -10.25 -11.52 -5.37
CA TRP A 33 -10.34 -10.65 -4.22
C TRP A 33 -9.11 -10.78 -3.31
N THR A 34 -8.62 -9.64 -2.82
CA THR A 34 -7.56 -9.62 -1.81
C THR A 34 -8.15 -10.11 -0.48
N ALA A 35 -7.47 -11.06 0.15
CA ALA A 35 -7.85 -11.50 1.48
C ALA A 35 -7.70 -10.33 2.48
N PRO A 36 -8.60 -10.15 3.47
CA PRO A 36 -8.54 -9.02 4.39
C PRO A 36 -7.18 -8.85 5.08
N LYS A 37 -6.53 -9.97 5.47
CA LYS A 37 -5.19 -9.95 6.09
C LYS A 37 -4.08 -9.42 5.18
N ASN A 38 -4.31 -9.40 3.87
CA ASN A 38 -3.36 -8.96 2.84
C ASN A 38 -3.65 -7.54 2.33
N LEU A 39 -4.68 -6.86 2.84
CA LEU A 39 -4.97 -5.47 2.49
C LEU A 39 -3.86 -4.57 3.04
N HIS A 40 -3.28 -3.76 2.17
CA HIS A 40 -2.16 -2.85 2.48
C HIS A 40 -2.13 -1.71 1.46
N ILE A 41 -1.37 -0.66 1.77
CA ILE A 41 -0.98 0.36 0.81
C ILE A 41 0.38 -0.04 0.27
N THR A 42 0.51 -0.25 -1.04
CA THR A 42 1.82 -0.45 -1.66
C THR A 42 2.47 0.90 -1.89
N LEU A 43 3.72 1.05 -1.44
CA LEU A 43 4.53 2.25 -1.66
C LEU A 43 5.46 2.08 -2.85
N ASP A 44 6.14 0.92 -2.96
CA ASP A 44 7.04 0.63 -4.07
C ASP A 44 7.19 -0.88 -4.30
N PHE A 45 7.29 -1.31 -5.56
CA PHE A 45 7.54 -2.69 -5.96
C PHE A 45 9.00 -2.87 -6.36
N LEU A 46 9.73 -3.69 -5.60
CA LEU A 46 11.14 -3.97 -5.85
C LEU A 46 11.37 -5.11 -6.86
N GLY A 47 10.31 -5.86 -7.20
CA GLY A 47 10.44 -7.05 -8.06
C GLY A 47 11.22 -8.17 -7.41
N GLU A 48 11.96 -8.93 -8.21
CA GLU A 48 12.85 -9.99 -7.71
C GLU A 48 14.16 -9.38 -7.21
N ILE A 49 14.49 -9.61 -5.94
CA ILE A 49 15.72 -9.13 -5.33
C ILE A 49 16.52 -10.27 -4.68
N SER A 50 17.85 -10.13 -4.64
CA SER A 50 18.75 -11.04 -3.97
C SER A 50 18.88 -10.68 -2.48
N PRO A 51 19.38 -11.59 -1.62
CA PRO A 51 19.61 -11.30 -0.20
C PRO A 51 20.54 -10.09 0.03
N GLU A 52 21.55 -9.91 -0.81
CA GLU A 52 22.49 -8.77 -0.73
C GLU A 52 21.77 -7.45 -0.99
N ARG A 53 20.82 -7.45 -1.92
CA ARG A 53 19.99 -6.27 -2.21
C ARG A 53 18.99 -5.96 -1.09
N VAL A 54 18.55 -6.95 -0.32
CA VAL A 54 17.71 -6.72 0.87
C VAL A 54 18.44 -5.82 1.88
N ALA A 55 19.70 -6.13 2.20
CA ALA A 55 20.49 -5.32 3.14
C ALA A 55 20.68 -3.87 2.66
N LEU A 56 20.80 -3.68 1.34
CA LEU A 56 20.90 -2.34 0.74
C LEU A 56 19.57 -1.57 0.87
N VAL A 57 18.45 -2.21 0.57
CA VAL A 57 17.11 -1.63 0.76
C VAL A 57 16.90 -1.26 2.23
N GLU A 58 17.23 -2.15 3.17
CA GLU A 58 17.08 -1.89 4.60
C GLU A 58 17.83 -0.64 5.06
N ARG A 59 19.08 -0.48 4.62
CA ARG A 59 19.87 0.72 4.95
C ARG A 59 19.21 1.98 4.40
N SER A 60 18.92 2.01 3.10
CA SER A 60 18.30 3.16 2.46
C SER A 60 16.95 3.53 3.08
N MET A 61 16.15 2.53 3.48
CA MET A 61 14.82 2.75 4.05
C MET A 61 14.88 3.25 5.50
N ARG A 62 15.91 2.90 6.28
CA ARG A 62 16.13 3.49 7.62
C ARG A 62 16.38 4.99 7.53
N ASP A 63 17.22 5.41 6.58
CA ASP A 63 17.51 6.82 6.34
C ASP A 63 16.25 7.60 5.92
N VAL A 64 15.41 7.01 5.04
CA VAL A 64 14.13 7.61 4.66
C VAL A 64 13.18 7.73 5.85
N ALA A 65 13.04 6.65 6.64
CA ALA A 65 12.10 6.61 7.76
C ALA A 65 12.44 7.63 8.85
N SER A 66 13.73 7.86 9.10
CA SER A 66 14.19 8.84 10.12
C SER A 66 13.95 10.30 9.73
N GLY A 67 13.58 10.60 8.48
CA GLY A 67 13.31 11.96 7.99
C GLY A 67 11.84 12.30 7.78
N ILE A 68 10.92 11.43 8.17
CA ILE A 68 9.47 11.61 7.97
C ILE A 68 8.75 11.48 9.31
N ASP A 69 7.94 12.48 9.67
CA ASP A 69 7.09 12.43 10.86
C ASP A 69 5.97 11.39 10.68
N PRO A 70 5.54 10.71 11.76
CA PRO A 70 4.32 9.90 11.74
C PRO A 70 3.11 10.73 11.32
N PHE A 71 2.22 10.14 10.53
CA PHE A 71 1.01 10.80 10.04
C PHE A 71 -0.18 9.85 9.99
N SER A 72 -1.33 10.34 9.56
CA SER A 72 -2.52 9.50 9.38
C SER A 72 -3.15 9.71 8.02
N LEU A 73 -3.76 8.67 7.47
CA LEU A 73 -4.55 8.68 6.26
C LEU A 73 -6.00 8.31 6.60
N THR A 74 -6.97 8.93 5.97
CA THR A 74 -8.38 8.53 6.12
C THR A 74 -8.81 7.73 4.89
N ALA A 75 -9.06 6.44 5.08
CA ALA A 75 -9.52 5.56 4.00
C ALA A 75 -10.99 5.85 3.68
N ASP A 76 -11.28 6.20 2.43
CA ASP A 76 -12.61 6.60 1.95
C ASP A 76 -12.79 6.29 0.48
N GLY A 77 -14.04 5.99 0.09
CA GLY A 77 -14.43 5.78 -1.29
C GLY A 77 -13.64 4.69 -2.00
N GLY A 78 -13.60 4.76 -3.32
CA GLY A 78 -12.85 3.79 -4.11
C GLY A 78 -12.87 4.07 -5.59
N GLY A 79 -12.18 3.22 -6.33
CA GLY A 79 -12.06 3.35 -7.76
C GLY A 79 -11.59 2.08 -8.46
N ALA A 80 -11.32 2.24 -9.74
CA ALA A 80 -10.79 1.15 -10.55
C ALA A 80 -9.76 1.67 -11.56
N PHE A 81 -8.71 0.89 -11.81
CA PHE A 81 -7.75 1.16 -12.88
C PHE A 81 -7.97 0.20 -14.05
N PRO A 82 -7.89 0.67 -15.31
CA PRO A 82 -7.75 2.08 -15.73
C PRO A 82 -9.06 2.88 -15.61
N GLY A 83 -10.18 2.27 -15.26
CA GLY A 83 -11.50 2.89 -15.09
C GLY A 83 -12.60 1.85 -14.95
N THR A 84 -13.85 2.29 -14.77
CA THR A 84 -15.00 1.43 -14.44
C THR A 84 -15.53 0.60 -15.61
N ARG A 85 -15.28 1.04 -16.87
CA ARG A 85 -15.75 0.31 -18.07
C ARG A 85 -15.01 -1.01 -18.27
N ASN A 86 -13.71 -1.04 -17.97
CA ASN A 86 -12.88 -2.24 -18.09
C ASN A 86 -11.89 -2.31 -16.93
N PRO A 87 -12.37 -2.48 -15.70
CA PRO A 87 -11.53 -2.45 -14.51
C PRO A 87 -10.59 -3.67 -14.50
N ARG A 88 -9.33 -3.42 -14.21
CA ARG A 88 -8.31 -4.46 -13.97
C ARG A 88 -7.91 -4.54 -12.50
N VAL A 89 -7.91 -3.39 -11.82
CA VAL A 89 -7.61 -3.28 -10.39
C VAL A 89 -8.76 -2.53 -9.73
N LEU A 90 -9.30 -3.09 -8.68
CA LEU A 90 -10.34 -2.51 -7.83
C LEU A 90 -9.67 -2.04 -6.54
N TRP A 91 -9.96 -0.82 -6.10
CA TRP A 91 -9.26 -0.25 -4.96
C TRP A 91 -10.15 0.64 -4.08
N VAL A 92 -9.75 0.79 -2.82
CA VAL A 92 -10.22 1.81 -1.87
C VAL A 92 -9.21 2.94 -1.84
N GLY A 93 -9.69 4.19 -1.81
CA GLY A 93 -8.88 5.40 -1.79
C GLY A 93 -8.71 6.02 -0.42
N PHE A 94 -8.24 7.27 -0.44
CA PHE A 94 -8.03 8.09 0.75
C PHE A 94 -8.52 9.50 0.51
N LEU A 95 -8.95 10.17 1.58
CA LEU A 95 -9.25 11.60 1.55
C LEU A 95 -7.95 12.42 1.51
N GLU A 96 -8.01 13.57 0.85
CA GLU A 96 -6.95 14.58 0.94
C GLU A 96 -6.90 15.18 2.36
N PRO A 97 -5.75 15.63 2.87
CA PRO A 97 -4.48 15.80 2.15
C PRO A 97 -3.64 14.52 2.07
N LEU A 98 -2.89 14.31 0.99
CA LEU A 98 -2.06 13.12 0.73
C LEU A 98 -0.57 13.48 0.53
N GLU A 99 -0.17 14.70 0.88
CA GLU A 99 1.19 15.20 0.66
C GLU A 99 2.23 14.33 1.37
N LEU A 100 2.00 13.94 2.63
CA LEU A 100 2.98 13.19 3.42
C LEU A 100 3.22 11.79 2.87
N VAL A 101 2.18 11.08 2.43
CA VAL A 101 2.37 9.77 1.81
C VAL A 101 3.02 9.85 0.43
N ARG A 102 2.74 10.92 -0.32
CA ARG A 102 3.42 11.19 -1.60
C ARG A 102 4.89 11.53 -1.37
N GLN A 103 5.19 12.37 -0.37
CA GLN A 103 6.56 12.71 0.02
C GLN A 103 7.34 11.47 0.49
N LEU A 104 6.74 10.62 1.32
CA LEU A 104 7.33 9.36 1.76
C LEU A 104 7.70 8.49 0.55
N GLN A 105 6.76 8.28 -0.38
CA GLN A 105 7.00 7.48 -1.58
C GLN A 105 8.07 8.10 -2.48
N GLN A 106 8.09 9.42 -2.65
CA GLN A 106 9.10 10.11 -3.45
C GLN A 106 10.49 9.97 -2.84
N ASN A 107 10.62 10.12 -1.51
CA ASN A 107 11.89 9.94 -0.81
C ASN A 107 12.39 8.50 -0.95
N MET A 108 11.48 7.50 -0.85
CA MET A 108 11.80 6.10 -1.12
C MET A 108 12.32 5.88 -2.55
N GLY A 109 11.61 6.39 -3.55
CA GLY A 109 12.00 6.25 -4.95
C GLY A 109 13.38 6.85 -5.23
N ASN A 110 13.68 8.02 -4.66
CA ASN A 110 14.99 8.66 -4.78
C ASN A 110 16.10 7.80 -4.14
N ALA A 111 15.88 7.30 -2.92
CA ALA A 111 16.84 6.46 -2.20
C ALA A 111 17.07 5.11 -2.92
N LEU A 112 16.00 4.49 -3.43
CA LEU A 112 16.07 3.26 -4.20
C LEU A 112 16.80 3.46 -5.54
N SER A 113 16.56 4.57 -6.25
CA SER A 113 17.29 4.91 -7.46
C SER A 113 18.78 5.06 -7.19
N GLY A 114 19.17 5.74 -6.10
CA GLY A 114 20.56 5.83 -5.63
C GLY A 114 21.18 4.46 -5.29
N ALA A 115 20.36 3.50 -4.89
CA ALA A 115 20.74 2.12 -4.62
C ALA A 115 20.66 1.20 -5.86
N GLY A 116 20.44 1.77 -7.06
CA GLY A 116 20.43 1.04 -8.35
C GLY A 116 19.15 0.25 -8.61
N PHE A 117 18.03 0.63 -8.01
CA PHE A 117 16.71 0.15 -8.39
C PHE A 117 16.13 1.06 -9.49
N PRO A 118 15.45 0.49 -10.50
CA PRO A 118 14.82 1.33 -11.52
C PRO A 118 13.69 2.16 -10.90
N PRO A 119 13.52 3.43 -11.32
CA PRO A 119 12.40 4.24 -10.87
C PRO A 119 11.07 3.68 -11.39
N GLU A 120 9.98 3.89 -10.65
CA GLU A 120 8.63 3.62 -11.16
C GLU A 120 8.22 4.77 -12.09
N ASP A 121 7.89 4.45 -13.33
CA ASP A 121 7.54 5.45 -14.36
C ASP A 121 6.11 6.01 -14.20
N ARG A 122 5.27 5.34 -13.42
CA ARG A 122 3.87 5.74 -13.24
C ARG A 122 3.70 6.65 -12.04
N PRO A 123 2.85 7.69 -12.16
CA PRO A 123 2.51 8.52 -10.99
C PRO A 123 1.98 7.67 -9.83
N PHE A 124 2.50 7.94 -8.64
CA PHE A 124 2.04 7.28 -7.43
C PHE A 124 0.63 7.73 -7.07
N HIS A 125 -0.26 6.77 -6.95
CA HIS A 125 -1.63 6.99 -6.50
C HIS A 125 -1.88 6.12 -5.26
N PRO A 126 -1.93 6.70 -4.04
CA PRO A 126 -2.15 5.94 -2.82
C PRO A 126 -3.48 5.21 -2.86
N HIS A 127 -3.47 3.87 -2.72
CA HIS A 127 -4.68 3.06 -2.76
C HIS A 127 -4.48 1.72 -2.04
N ILE A 128 -5.59 1.12 -1.65
CA ILE A 128 -5.66 -0.24 -1.12
C ILE A 128 -6.28 -1.14 -2.19
N THR A 129 -5.51 -2.03 -2.79
CA THR A 129 -6.04 -2.99 -3.77
C THR A 129 -6.95 -4.01 -3.09
N VAL A 130 -8.24 -4.00 -3.42
CA VAL A 130 -9.23 -4.94 -2.89
C VAL A 130 -9.52 -6.12 -3.82
N GLY A 131 -9.18 -6.00 -5.10
CA GLY A 131 -9.34 -7.10 -6.05
C GLY A 131 -8.70 -6.83 -7.41
N ARG A 132 -8.51 -7.90 -8.19
CA ARG A 132 -8.02 -7.85 -9.57
C ARG A 132 -8.93 -8.69 -10.45
N THR A 133 -9.36 -8.17 -11.58
CA THR A 133 -10.20 -8.89 -12.51
C THR A 133 -9.39 -9.96 -13.25
N ARG A 134 -10.01 -11.10 -13.52
CA ARG A 134 -9.41 -12.25 -14.23
C ARG A 134 -10.06 -12.49 -15.59
N GLY A 135 -11.06 -11.69 -15.97
CA GLY A 135 -11.82 -11.79 -17.22
C GLY A 135 -12.78 -10.64 -17.39
N ALA A 136 -13.62 -10.72 -18.40
CA ALA A 136 -14.65 -9.73 -18.67
C ALA A 136 -15.66 -9.69 -17.52
N LEU A 137 -15.99 -8.50 -17.06
CA LEU A 137 -17.02 -8.28 -16.04
C LEU A 137 -18.39 -8.08 -16.71
N PRO A 138 -19.50 -8.42 -16.03
CA PRO A 138 -20.82 -8.05 -16.49
C PRO A 138 -20.96 -6.54 -16.73
N PRO A 139 -21.84 -6.11 -17.63
CA PRO A 139 -22.12 -4.69 -17.85
C PRO A 139 -22.46 -3.97 -16.53
N ALA A 140 -22.00 -2.72 -16.40
CA ALA A 140 -22.18 -1.87 -15.22
C ALA A 140 -21.65 -2.44 -13.90
N TRP A 141 -20.88 -3.54 -13.91
CA TRP A 141 -20.35 -4.13 -12.68
C TRP A 141 -19.36 -3.19 -11.96
N GLY A 142 -18.50 -2.50 -12.71
CA GLY A 142 -17.57 -1.52 -12.15
C GLY A 142 -18.28 -0.34 -11.47
N GLU A 143 -19.41 0.10 -12.02
CA GLU A 143 -20.24 1.14 -11.42
C GLU A 143 -20.91 0.66 -10.13
N ARG A 144 -21.41 -0.58 -10.10
CA ARG A 144 -21.94 -1.21 -8.88
C ARG A 144 -20.88 -1.32 -7.78
N PHE A 145 -19.64 -1.63 -8.16
CA PHE A 145 -18.53 -1.65 -7.23
C PHE A 145 -18.29 -0.26 -6.62
N LEU A 146 -18.23 0.79 -7.44
CA LEU A 146 -18.08 2.15 -6.94
C LEU A 146 -19.27 2.58 -6.06
N GLN A 147 -20.49 2.25 -6.44
CA GLN A 147 -21.68 2.56 -5.66
C GLN A 147 -21.63 1.88 -4.28
N ALA A 148 -21.11 0.65 -4.20
CA ALA A 148 -20.95 -0.06 -2.94
C ALA A 148 -19.95 0.63 -1.98
N LEU A 149 -19.01 1.42 -2.49
CA LEU A 149 -18.02 2.15 -1.70
C LEU A 149 -18.36 3.64 -1.53
N SER A 150 -19.29 4.16 -2.32
CA SER A 150 -19.64 5.60 -2.32
C SER A 150 -20.18 6.04 -0.97
N GLY A 151 -19.67 7.18 -0.47
CA GLY A 151 -20.08 7.77 0.79
C GLY A 151 -19.73 6.93 2.03
N LYS A 152 -18.80 5.97 1.89
CA LYS A 152 -18.34 5.13 3.01
C LYS A 152 -16.93 5.51 3.40
N GLY A 153 -16.77 5.97 4.64
CA GLY A 153 -15.49 6.03 5.32
C GLY A 153 -15.14 4.66 5.90
N PHE A 154 -13.87 4.25 5.74
CA PHE A 154 -13.37 2.97 6.25
C PHE A 154 -12.52 3.11 7.51
N GLY A 155 -12.27 4.36 7.93
CA GLY A 155 -11.53 4.68 9.15
C GLY A 155 -10.14 5.25 8.89
N VAL A 156 -9.46 5.52 9.99
CA VAL A 156 -8.13 6.14 9.99
C VAL A 156 -7.06 5.06 9.96
N VAL A 157 -6.05 5.26 9.12
CA VAL A 157 -4.83 4.47 9.03
C VAL A 157 -3.69 5.30 9.63
N PRO A 158 -3.31 5.08 10.88
CA PRO A 158 -2.12 5.71 11.45
C PRO A 158 -0.88 5.12 10.75
N VAL A 159 -0.02 6.00 10.24
CA VAL A 159 1.22 5.64 9.58
C VAL A 159 2.38 6.02 10.49
N SER A 160 2.79 5.09 11.33
CA SER A 160 3.95 5.22 12.21
C SER A 160 5.14 4.39 11.73
N SER A 161 4.92 3.51 10.74
CA SER A 161 5.95 2.71 10.10
C SER A 161 5.51 2.24 8.72
N PHE A 162 6.46 1.75 7.94
CA PHE A 162 6.23 0.97 6.73
C PHE A 162 7.13 -0.26 6.75
N THR A 163 6.78 -1.27 5.96
CA THR A 163 7.39 -2.60 6.06
C THR A 163 7.90 -3.07 4.69
N LEU A 164 9.07 -3.70 4.66
CA LEU A 164 9.55 -4.50 3.55
C LEU A 164 8.93 -5.90 3.65
N TYR A 165 8.20 -6.30 2.63
CA TYR A 165 7.54 -7.60 2.55
C TYR A 165 8.16 -8.49 1.47
N GLU A 166 8.32 -9.77 1.80
CA GLU A 166 8.42 -10.82 0.78
C GLU A 166 7.02 -11.20 0.30
N SER A 167 6.86 -11.36 -1.03
CA SER A 167 5.61 -11.79 -1.66
C SER A 167 5.80 -13.16 -2.30
N ARG A 168 5.08 -14.17 -1.82
CA ARG A 168 5.02 -15.50 -2.41
C ARG A 168 3.65 -15.75 -3.01
N LEU A 169 3.63 -16.16 -4.28
CA LEU A 169 2.40 -16.54 -4.96
C LEU A 169 2.18 -18.04 -4.78
N GLY A 170 1.00 -18.41 -4.30
CA GLY A 170 0.60 -19.80 -4.12
C GLY A 170 -0.82 -20.07 -4.63
N PRO A 171 -1.29 -21.34 -4.61
CA PRO A 171 -2.63 -21.72 -5.05
C PRO A 171 -3.75 -20.95 -4.31
N GLY A 172 -3.52 -20.58 -3.05
CA GLY A 172 -4.45 -19.79 -2.23
C GLY A 172 -4.35 -18.26 -2.41
N GLY A 173 -3.56 -17.78 -3.36
CA GLY A 173 -3.28 -16.35 -3.58
C GLY A 173 -1.90 -15.93 -3.07
N ALA A 174 -1.70 -14.62 -2.93
CA ALA A 174 -0.46 -14.07 -2.42
C ALA A 174 -0.37 -14.23 -0.89
N ALA A 175 0.80 -14.63 -0.40
CA ALA A 175 1.18 -14.59 1.00
C ALA A 175 2.30 -13.56 1.17
N TYR A 176 2.15 -12.68 2.17
CA TYR A 176 3.13 -11.65 2.48
C TYR A 176 3.78 -11.96 3.81
N THR A 177 5.12 -11.97 3.82
CA THR A 177 5.93 -12.16 5.02
C THR A 177 6.69 -10.87 5.30
N PRO A 178 6.52 -10.23 6.47
CA PRO A 178 7.31 -9.07 6.82
C PRO A 178 8.78 -9.48 7.00
N LEU A 179 9.68 -8.71 6.40
CA LEU A 179 11.13 -8.90 6.50
C LEU A 179 11.75 -7.87 7.45
N CYS A 180 11.39 -6.60 7.28
CA CYS A 180 11.91 -5.51 8.09
C CYS A 180 10.85 -4.42 8.22
N ASP A 181 10.72 -3.86 9.42
CA ASP A 181 9.83 -2.73 9.72
C ASP A 181 10.65 -1.46 9.94
N PHE A 182 10.20 -0.34 9.37
CA PHE A 182 10.88 0.95 9.41
C PHE A 182 9.98 1.96 10.11
N ARG A 183 10.32 2.31 11.34
CA ARG A 183 9.56 3.28 12.13
C ARG A 183 9.86 4.69 11.65
N LEU A 184 8.81 5.50 11.48
CA LEU A 184 8.93 6.93 11.21
C LEU A 184 9.31 7.64 12.52
N GLU A 185 10.44 8.34 12.51
CA GLU A 185 10.99 8.98 13.72
C GLU A 185 10.81 10.50 13.73
N GLY A 186 10.69 11.10 12.51
CA GLY A 186 10.58 12.54 12.36
C GLY A 186 11.91 13.29 12.50
N SER A 187 11.91 14.54 12.06
CA SER A 187 13.10 15.41 12.14
C SER A 187 13.41 15.87 13.56
N GLY A 188 12.44 15.85 14.47
CA GLY A 188 12.61 16.35 15.85
C GLY A 188 13.36 15.41 16.80
N GLU A 189 13.42 14.11 16.51
CA GLU A 189 14.15 13.16 17.39
C GLU A 189 15.66 13.09 17.10
N ARG A 190 16.15 13.71 16.01
CA ARG A 190 17.59 13.75 15.70
C ARG A 190 18.35 14.72 16.59
N GLU A 191 17.81 15.88 16.91
CA GLU A 191 18.49 16.90 17.73
C GLU A 191 18.78 16.40 19.16
N THR A 192 17.94 15.53 19.71
CA THR A 192 18.13 14.99 21.07
C THR A 192 19.12 13.84 21.17
N ARG A 193 19.50 13.20 20.05
CA ARG A 193 20.51 12.12 20.05
C ARG A 193 21.93 12.64 19.88
N GLU A 194 22.14 13.73 19.12
CA GLU A 194 23.48 14.34 18.96
C GLU A 194 23.93 15.12 20.20
N GLU A 195 22.99 15.61 21.04
CA GLU A 195 23.34 16.30 22.29
C GLU A 195 23.65 15.38 23.49
N ASN A 196 23.46 14.05 23.38
CA ASN A 196 23.63 13.09 24.45
C ASN A 196 24.73 12.03 24.22
N GLU A 197 25.62 12.19 23.26
CA GLU A 197 26.87 11.40 23.20
C GLU A 197 27.98 12.16 23.92
N PRO A 198 28.58 11.54 24.98
CA PRO A 198 29.63 12.14 25.78
C PRO A 198 30.97 12.17 25.06
#